data_039a67d1d74692273b09b93526d070be
#
_entry.id   039a67d1d74692273b09b93526d070be
#
_cell.length_a   1.000
_cell.length_b   1.000
_cell.length_c   1.000
_cell.angle_alpha   90.00
_cell.angle_beta   90.00
_cell.angle_gamma   90.00
#
_symmetry.space_group_name_H-M   'P 1'
#
loop_
_entity.id
_entity.type
_entity.pdbx_description
1 polymer ?
#
loop_
_entity_poly.entity_id
_entity_poly.type
_entity_poly.pdbx_seq_one_letter_code
_entity_poly.pdbx_strand_id
1 'polypeptide(L)'
;IPYIFLLVSFLSLSQDYGNKTDAMNLCSVLQTNSFSENIEAEKGLDRILSVIGASKRTFIIQPCENINNAIATSIKGVRYILYDRKFMNSISNKNNWSNLFILAHEVGHHINGHSLDLVLYATDAIEPESLVIKRQQEIEADEFASFVLAKLGAPIEKINEIIKRVSNEEDDSYKTHPSRNKRLSAVLRGYARANKLIQNEAENISKADPPKPSSKN
;
A
#
# COMPACT_ATOMS: atom_id res chain seq x y z
N ILE A 1 1.29 -39.61 -24.99
CA ILE A 1 1.50 -38.15 -25.03
C ILE A 1 1.50 -37.69 -23.58
N PRO A 2 2.66 -37.33 -22.98
CA PRO A 2 2.69 -36.87 -21.61
C PRO A 2 2.31 -35.39 -21.56
N TYR A 3 1.33 -35.06 -20.75
CA TYR A 3 1.00 -33.71 -20.35
C TYR A 3 2.13 -33.13 -19.49
N ILE A 4 2.85 -32.17 -20.05
CA ILE A 4 3.79 -31.34 -19.30
C ILE A 4 2.91 -30.33 -18.53
N PHE A 5 2.74 -30.56 -17.23
CA PHE A 5 2.28 -29.54 -16.29
C PHE A 5 3.39 -28.50 -16.16
N LEU A 6 3.21 -27.38 -16.83
CA LEU A 6 3.95 -26.15 -16.54
C LEU A 6 3.54 -25.67 -15.15
N LEU A 7 4.32 -26.08 -14.14
CA LEU A 7 4.34 -25.44 -12.82
C LEU A 7 4.80 -24.00 -13.03
N VAL A 8 3.85 -23.10 -13.19
CA VAL A 8 4.10 -21.68 -12.98
C VAL A 8 4.31 -21.52 -11.49
N SER A 9 5.57 -21.64 -11.07
CA SER A 9 5.99 -21.21 -9.75
C SER A 9 5.76 -19.71 -9.67
N PHE A 10 4.67 -19.29 -9.04
CA PHE A 10 4.54 -17.96 -8.49
C PHE A 10 5.63 -17.84 -7.43
N LEU A 11 6.77 -17.32 -7.83
CA LEU A 11 7.77 -16.81 -6.92
C LEU A 11 7.07 -15.76 -6.05
N SER A 12 6.75 -16.13 -4.84
CA SER A 12 6.49 -15.19 -3.77
C SER A 12 7.78 -14.39 -3.63
N LEU A 13 7.82 -13.21 -4.26
CA LEU A 13 8.89 -12.25 -4.02
C LEU A 13 8.76 -11.84 -2.56
N SER A 14 9.51 -12.54 -1.69
CA SER A 14 9.86 -12.01 -0.40
C SER A 14 10.53 -10.66 -0.68
N GLN A 15 9.98 -9.59 -0.14
CA GLN A 15 10.74 -8.36 0.01
C GLN A 15 11.91 -8.70 0.91
N ASP A 16 12.99 -9.12 0.28
CA ASP A 16 14.23 -9.39 0.96
C ASP A 16 14.90 -8.04 1.20
N TYR A 17 14.61 -7.44 2.37
CA TYR A 17 15.29 -6.23 2.86
C TYR A 17 16.80 -6.47 3.10
N GLY A 18 17.32 -7.57 2.59
CA GLY A 18 18.69 -8.04 2.83
C GLY A 18 19.79 -7.36 2.03
N ASN A 19 19.49 -6.50 1.03
CA ASN A 19 20.56 -5.90 0.24
C ASN A 19 20.36 -4.40 0.01
N LYS A 20 21.06 -3.61 0.84
CA LYS A 20 21.13 -2.15 0.82
C LYS A 20 21.48 -1.54 -0.55
N THR A 21 22.14 -2.30 -1.38
CA THR A 21 22.58 -1.93 -2.73
C THR A 21 21.45 -2.07 -3.77
N ASP A 22 20.49 -2.97 -3.54
CA ASP A 22 19.56 -3.38 -4.57
C ASP A 22 18.43 -2.38 -4.80
N ALA A 23 17.88 -1.77 -3.76
CA ALA A 23 16.84 -0.76 -3.94
C ALA A 23 17.39 0.57 -4.50
N MET A 24 18.63 0.94 -4.13
CA MET A 24 19.30 2.14 -4.69
C MET A 24 19.83 1.89 -6.11
N ASN A 25 20.36 0.72 -6.38
CA ASN A 25 20.77 0.32 -7.74
C ASN A 25 19.55 0.01 -8.61
N LEU A 26 18.49 -0.50 -8.03
CA LEU A 26 17.29 -0.89 -8.75
C LEU A 26 16.70 0.28 -9.55
N CYS A 27 16.45 1.40 -8.91
CA CYS A 27 15.91 2.57 -9.60
C CYS A 27 16.96 3.42 -10.33
N SER A 28 18.23 3.44 -9.91
CA SER A 28 19.28 4.20 -10.61
C SER A 28 19.69 3.56 -11.94
N VAL A 29 19.69 2.26 -12.03
CA VAL A 29 19.85 1.52 -13.31
C VAL A 29 18.59 1.68 -14.18
N LEU A 30 17.42 1.94 -13.58
CA LEU A 30 16.13 2.06 -14.25
C LEU A 30 15.79 3.50 -14.65
N GLN A 31 16.53 4.51 -14.17
CA GLN A 31 16.37 5.92 -14.53
C GLN A 31 16.78 6.25 -15.97
N THR A 32 17.27 5.31 -16.70
CA THR A 32 17.74 5.55 -18.07
C THR A 32 16.60 5.65 -19.08
N ASN A 33 15.51 6.29 -18.91
CA ASN A 33 14.70 6.74 -20.06
C ASN A 33 13.17 6.76 -19.96
N SER A 34 12.57 7.01 -18.86
CA SER A 34 11.15 7.36 -18.98
C SER A 34 10.65 8.37 -17.94
N PHE A 35 10.80 9.64 -18.26
CA PHE A 35 9.97 10.72 -17.73
C PHE A 35 8.54 10.64 -18.30
N SER A 36 7.89 9.50 -18.26
CA SER A 36 6.47 9.45 -18.54
C SER A 36 5.75 9.49 -17.19
N GLU A 37 5.24 10.65 -16.87
CA GLU A 37 4.32 10.89 -15.75
C GLU A 37 3.23 9.81 -15.78
N ASN A 38 3.09 9.03 -14.71
CA ASN A 38 1.94 8.15 -14.58
C ASN A 38 0.83 8.90 -13.85
N ILE A 39 0.09 9.69 -14.63
CA ILE A 39 -1.03 10.52 -14.16
C ILE A 39 -2.03 9.70 -13.32
N GLU A 40 -2.22 8.43 -13.60
CA GLU A 40 -3.14 7.57 -12.85
C GLU A 40 -2.62 7.21 -11.44
N ALA A 41 -1.33 6.89 -11.32
CA ALA A 41 -0.72 6.60 -10.02
C ALA A 41 -0.67 7.85 -9.14
N GLU A 42 -0.34 9.01 -9.72
CA GLU A 42 -0.36 10.28 -9.00
C GLU A 42 -1.76 10.67 -8.55
N LYS A 43 -2.77 10.56 -9.40
CA LYS A 43 -4.18 10.78 -9.01
C LYS A 43 -4.63 9.79 -7.94
N GLY A 44 -4.18 8.54 -8.02
CA GLY A 44 -4.43 7.54 -6.99
C GLY A 44 -3.84 7.94 -5.63
N LEU A 45 -2.58 8.36 -5.63
CA LEU A 45 -1.90 8.87 -4.44
C LEU A 45 -2.62 10.10 -3.86
N ASP A 46 -3.02 11.05 -4.70
CA ASP A 46 -3.77 12.24 -4.28
C ASP A 46 -5.07 11.89 -3.55
N ARG A 47 -5.81 10.92 -4.07
CA ARG A 47 -7.04 10.44 -3.41
C ARG A 47 -6.74 9.83 -2.04
N ILE A 48 -5.69 9.03 -1.92
CA ILE A 48 -5.25 8.42 -0.66
C ILE A 48 -4.87 9.51 0.35
N LEU A 49 -4.02 10.45 -0.07
CA LEU A 49 -3.53 11.52 0.79
C LEU A 49 -4.64 12.47 1.25
N SER A 50 -5.65 12.72 0.42
CA SER A 50 -6.82 13.52 0.81
C SER A 50 -7.61 12.92 1.95
N VAL A 51 -7.71 11.59 2.03
CA VAL A 51 -8.41 10.88 3.12
C VAL A 51 -7.72 11.09 4.47
N ILE A 52 -6.40 11.17 4.47
CA ILE A 52 -5.60 11.29 5.71
C ILE A 52 -5.15 12.74 6.00
N GLY A 53 -5.57 13.70 5.18
CA GLY A 53 -5.19 15.10 5.35
C GLY A 53 -3.70 15.39 5.10
N ALA A 54 -2.99 14.50 4.38
CA ALA A 54 -1.58 14.68 4.08
C ALA A 54 -1.35 15.47 2.77
N SER A 55 -0.22 16.17 2.70
CA SER A 55 0.17 16.93 1.51
C SER A 55 0.79 16.01 0.44
N LYS A 56 0.50 16.27 -0.84
CA LYS A 56 1.15 15.65 -2.00
C LYS A 56 2.68 15.70 -1.96
N ARG A 57 3.24 16.74 -1.37
CA ARG A 57 4.69 16.94 -1.27
C ARG A 57 5.38 15.98 -0.29
N THR A 58 4.61 15.17 0.42
CA THR A 58 5.14 14.23 1.42
C THR A 58 5.79 13.00 0.79
N PHE A 59 5.41 12.67 -0.44
CA PHE A 59 5.85 11.44 -1.11
C PHE A 59 6.24 11.71 -2.56
N ILE A 60 7.24 10.98 -3.04
CA ILE A 60 7.58 10.90 -4.46
C ILE A 60 7.13 9.53 -4.95
N ILE A 61 6.20 9.50 -5.92
CA ILE A 61 5.80 8.27 -6.59
C ILE A 61 6.59 8.14 -7.89
N GLN A 62 7.25 6.99 -8.08
CA GLN A 62 8.14 6.77 -9.21
C GLN A 62 7.96 5.38 -9.81
N PRO A 63 7.76 5.28 -11.14
CA PRO A 63 7.76 3.99 -11.81
C PRO A 63 9.17 3.39 -11.81
N CYS A 64 9.24 2.09 -11.48
CA CYS A 64 10.45 1.29 -11.49
C CYS A 64 10.15 -0.03 -12.21
N GLU A 65 10.69 -0.22 -13.40
CA GLU A 65 10.46 -1.45 -14.15
C GLU A 65 11.23 -2.64 -13.55
N ASN A 66 10.66 -3.84 -13.72
CA ASN A 66 11.26 -5.13 -13.32
C ASN A 66 11.41 -5.37 -11.81
N ILE A 67 10.86 -4.52 -10.95
CA ILE A 67 10.77 -4.83 -9.51
C ILE A 67 9.62 -5.79 -9.21
N ASN A 68 8.68 -5.94 -10.15
CA ASN A 68 7.52 -6.83 -10.08
C ASN A 68 6.70 -6.67 -8.78
N ASN A 69 6.67 -5.46 -8.25
CA ASN A 69 6.03 -5.09 -6.99
C ASN A 69 5.78 -3.58 -6.89
N ALA A 70 5.29 -3.13 -5.73
CA ALA A 70 5.42 -1.75 -5.26
C ALA A 70 6.17 -1.76 -3.92
N ILE A 71 6.90 -0.70 -3.60
CA ILE A 71 7.79 -0.64 -2.44
C ILE A 71 7.80 0.78 -1.86
N ALA A 72 7.57 0.88 -0.54
CA ALA A 72 7.82 2.09 0.22
C ALA A 72 9.27 2.14 0.69
N THR A 73 9.98 3.21 0.40
CA THR A 73 11.37 3.40 0.84
C THR A 73 11.67 4.86 1.16
N SER A 74 12.65 5.08 2.02
CA SER A 74 13.17 6.43 2.31
C SER A 74 14.63 6.52 1.89
N ILE A 75 14.99 7.59 1.19
CA ILE A 75 16.36 7.87 0.77
C ILE A 75 16.68 9.30 1.17
N LYS A 76 17.64 9.49 2.06
CA LYS A 76 18.04 10.83 2.58
C LYS A 76 16.85 11.63 3.10
N GLY A 77 15.97 11.00 3.85
CA GLY A 77 14.77 11.61 4.42
C GLY A 77 13.63 11.87 3.44
N VAL A 78 13.80 11.56 2.16
CA VAL A 78 12.74 11.68 1.15
C VAL A 78 12.01 10.34 1.02
N ARG A 79 10.68 10.37 1.11
CA ARG A 79 9.82 9.20 1.03
C ARG A 79 9.45 8.89 -0.41
N TYR A 80 9.76 7.69 -0.86
CA TYR A 80 9.47 7.19 -2.21
C TYR A 80 8.46 6.06 -2.16
N ILE A 81 7.55 6.05 -3.12
CA ILE A 81 6.74 4.90 -3.48
C ILE A 81 7.17 4.49 -4.89
N LEU A 82 7.90 3.39 -4.96
CA LEU A 82 8.37 2.80 -6.22
C LEU A 82 7.36 1.74 -6.66
N TYR A 83 7.00 1.69 -7.95
CA TYR A 83 6.04 0.70 -8.43
C TYR A 83 6.37 0.22 -9.84
N ASP A 84 6.14 -1.07 -10.08
CA ASP A 84 6.27 -1.66 -11.41
C ASP A 84 4.94 -1.54 -12.17
N ARG A 85 4.97 -0.90 -13.34
CA ARG A 85 3.78 -0.72 -14.18
C ARG A 85 3.19 -2.04 -14.64
N LYS A 86 4.02 -3.04 -14.99
CA LYS A 86 3.54 -4.36 -15.43
C LYS A 86 2.85 -5.09 -14.29
N PHE A 87 3.44 -5.04 -13.08
CA PHE A 87 2.81 -5.57 -11.88
C PHE A 87 1.46 -4.89 -11.59
N MET A 88 1.42 -3.56 -11.55
CA MET A 88 0.18 -2.81 -11.31
C MET A 88 -0.89 -3.12 -12.35
N ASN A 89 -0.53 -3.25 -13.62
CA ASN A 89 -1.45 -3.65 -14.68
C ASN A 89 -1.96 -5.10 -14.50
N SER A 90 -1.10 -6.02 -14.06
CA SER A 90 -1.46 -7.44 -13.88
C SER A 90 -2.49 -7.65 -12.77
N ILE A 91 -2.46 -6.82 -11.72
CA ILE A 91 -3.40 -6.87 -10.60
C ILE A 91 -4.61 -5.95 -10.78
N SER A 92 -4.56 -5.05 -11.76
CA SER A 92 -5.65 -4.11 -12.03
C SER A 92 -6.96 -4.82 -12.35
N ASN A 93 -8.03 -4.27 -11.85
CA ASN A 93 -9.40 -4.65 -12.19
C ASN A 93 -10.14 -3.45 -12.78
N LYS A 94 -11.34 -3.69 -13.35
CA LYS A 94 -12.15 -2.65 -14.02
C LYS A 94 -12.39 -1.38 -13.18
N ASN A 95 -12.24 -1.45 -11.87
CA ASN A 95 -12.54 -0.36 -10.94
C ASN A 95 -11.28 0.26 -10.31
N ASN A 96 -10.07 -0.16 -10.71
CA ASN A 96 -8.77 0.30 -10.19
C ASN A 96 -8.58 0.20 -8.65
N TRP A 97 -9.47 -0.49 -7.93
CA TRP A 97 -9.36 -0.66 -6.48
C TRP A 97 -8.08 -1.40 -6.09
N SER A 98 -7.62 -2.34 -6.92
CA SER A 98 -6.39 -3.08 -6.68
C SER A 98 -5.18 -2.16 -6.63
N ASN A 99 -5.03 -1.28 -7.61
CA ASN A 99 -3.94 -0.33 -7.67
C ASN A 99 -3.99 0.66 -6.50
N LEU A 100 -5.19 1.16 -6.16
CA LEU A 100 -5.36 2.04 -5.01
C LEU A 100 -5.02 1.33 -3.69
N PHE A 101 -5.38 0.04 -3.55
CA PHE A 101 -5.03 -0.73 -2.35
C PHE A 101 -3.53 -0.86 -2.18
N ILE A 102 -2.81 -1.25 -3.24
CA ILE A 102 -1.36 -1.38 -3.20
C ILE A 102 -0.70 -0.03 -2.87
N LEU A 103 -1.10 1.06 -3.55
CA LEU A 103 -0.55 2.39 -3.24
C LEU A 103 -0.87 2.82 -1.80
N ALA A 104 -2.07 2.55 -1.30
CA ALA A 104 -2.43 2.87 0.08
C ALA A 104 -1.65 2.02 1.09
N HIS A 105 -1.36 0.75 0.77
CA HIS A 105 -0.51 -0.13 1.56
C HIS A 105 0.91 0.44 1.69
N GLU A 106 1.52 0.88 0.59
CA GLU A 106 2.85 1.52 0.60
C GLU A 106 2.84 2.85 1.37
N VAL A 107 1.79 3.67 1.24
CA VAL A 107 1.60 4.86 2.09
C VAL A 107 1.49 4.46 3.55
N GLY A 108 0.81 3.36 3.87
CA GLY A 108 0.69 2.80 5.21
C GLY A 108 2.05 2.49 5.85
N HIS A 109 2.97 1.89 5.10
CA HIS A 109 4.34 1.67 5.57
C HIS A 109 5.03 2.98 5.95
N HIS A 110 4.90 4.03 5.15
CA HIS A 110 5.48 5.34 5.47
C HIS A 110 4.84 6.01 6.69
N ILE A 111 3.51 5.96 6.80
CA ILE A 111 2.77 6.60 7.89
C ILE A 111 3.05 5.92 9.22
N ASN A 112 3.18 4.60 9.23
CA ASN A 112 3.45 3.81 10.41
C ASN A 112 4.97 3.75 10.77
N GLY A 113 5.84 4.40 9.97
CA GLY A 113 7.28 4.43 10.23
C GLY A 113 8.04 3.14 9.88
N HIS A 114 7.47 2.28 9.05
CA HIS A 114 8.08 1.01 8.64
C HIS A 114 9.20 1.19 7.61
N SER A 115 9.18 2.27 6.84
CA SER A 115 10.18 2.60 5.83
C SER A 115 11.25 3.52 6.43
N LEU A 116 12.31 2.91 6.94
CA LEU A 116 13.45 3.65 7.48
C LEU A 116 14.36 4.16 6.36
N ASP A 117 15.11 5.23 6.65
CA ASP A 117 16.07 5.79 5.71
C ASP A 117 17.21 4.79 5.44
N LEU A 118 17.34 4.34 4.20
CA LEU A 118 18.36 3.39 3.77
C LEU A 118 19.79 3.86 4.06
N VAL A 119 20.03 5.17 4.10
CA VAL A 119 21.35 5.75 4.40
C VAL A 119 21.66 5.65 5.90
N LEU A 120 20.67 5.91 6.76
CA LEU A 120 20.81 5.74 8.21
C LEU A 120 21.04 4.27 8.56
N TYR A 121 20.31 3.36 7.92
CA TYR A 121 20.52 1.92 8.09
C TYR A 121 21.91 1.43 7.69
N ALA A 122 22.57 2.12 6.76
CA ALA A 122 23.90 1.73 6.32
C ALA A 122 24.99 2.08 7.32
N THR A 123 24.76 3.06 8.19
CA THR A 123 25.74 3.53 9.17
C THR A 123 25.62 2.86 10.54
N ASP A 124 24.40 2.49 10.92
CA ASP A 124 24.14 1.80 12.18
C ASP A 124 23.97 0.30 11.89
N ALA A 125 24.78 -0.55 12.52
CA ALA A 125 24.67 -2.01 12.40
C ALA A 125 23.38 -2.50 13.09
N ILE A 126 22.22 -2.15 12.50
CA ILE A 126 20.91 -2.59 12.99
C ILE A 126 20.74 -4.06 12.59
N GLU A 127 20.54 -4.90 13.60
CA GLU A 127 20.18 -6.30 13.41
C GLU A 127 18.96 -6.42 12.49
N PRO A 128 18.93 -7.39 11.56
CA PRO A 128 17.78 -7.60 10.69
C PRO A 128 16.51 -7.76 11.53
N GLU A 129 15.47 -7.01 11.20
CA GLU A 129 14.17 -7.15 11.85
C GLU A 129 13.72 -8.61 11.84
N SER A 130 13.15 -9.06 12.96
CA SER A 130 12.58 -10.41 13.03
C SER A 130 11.41 -10.54 12.03
N LEU A 131 11.22 -11.72 11.48
CA LEU A 131 10.08 -12.02 10.59
C LEU A 131 8.72 -11.70 11.25
N VAL A 132 8.66 -11.78 12.58
CA VAL A 132 7.45 -11.41 13.34
C VAL A 132 7.16 -9.92 13.20
N ILE A 133 8.17 -9.06 13.35
CA ILE A 133 8.03 -7.61 13.18
C ILE A 133 7.61 -7.28 11.75
N LYS A 134 8.27 -7.87 10.75
CA LYS A 134 7.91 -7.66 9.34
C LYS A 134 6.45 -8.03 9.06
N ARG A 135 6.00 -9.18 9.54
CA ARG A 135 4.60 -9.57 9.38
C ARG A 135 3.63 -8.62 10.09
N GLN A 136 4.01 -8.10 11.25
CA GLN A 136 3.19 -7.11 11.93
C GLN A 136 3.09 -5.80 11.14
N GLN A 137 4.17 -5.33 10.53
CA GLN A 137 4.19 -4.17 9.67
C GLN A 137 3.28 -4.33 8.45
N GLU A 138 3.29 -5.52 7.82
CA GLU A 138 2.38 -5.84 6.72
C GLU A 138 0.90 -5.81 7.15
N ILE A 139 0.59 -6.33 8.33
CA ILE A 139 -0.76 -6.28 8.92
C ILE A 139 -1.22 -4.84 9.13
N GLU A 140 -0.36 -3.99 9.64
CA GLU A 140 -0.65 -2.57 9.88
C GLU A 140 -0.83 -1.79 8.56
N ALA A 141 -0.04 -2.10 7.54
CA ALA A 141 -0.18 -1.51 6.22
C ALA A 141 -1.50 -1.95 5.53
N ASP A 142 -1.89 -3.22 5.65
CA ASP A 142 -3.18 -3.73 5.14
C ASP A 142 -4.37 -3.08 5.84
N GLU A 143 -4.30 -2.93 7.17
CA GLU A 143 -5.34 -2.27 7.96
C GLU A 143 -5.50 -0.81 7.56
N PHE A 144 -4.38 -0.09 7.37
CA PHE A 144 -4.36 1.28 6.87
C PHE A 144 -4.95 1.37 5.46
N ALA A 145 -4.51 0.52 4.53
CA ALA A 145 -5.00 0.51 3.15
C ALA A 145 -6.52 0.29 3.10
N SER A 146 -7.01 -0.66 3.86
CA SER A 146 -8.44 -0.95 3.93
C SER A 146 -9.24 0.20 4.53
N PHE A 147 -8.74 0.86 5.57
CA PHE A 147 -9.33 2.07 6.14
C PHE A 147 -9.48 3.17 5.08
N VAL A 148 -8.41 3.46 4.34
CA VAL A 148 -8.41 4.48 3.29
C VAL A 148 -9.40 4.13 2.18
N LEU A 149 -9.37 2.88 1.69
CA LEU A 149 -10.27 2.45 0.62
C LEU A 149 -11.75 2.50 1.05
N ALA A 150 -12.07 2.14 2.28
CA ALA A 150 -13.42 2.28 2.83
C ALA A 150 -13.87 3.75 2.86
N LYS A 151 -13.02 4.68 3.29
CA LYS A 151 -13.31 6.13 3.23
C LYS A 151 -13.48 6.64 1.79
N LEU A 152 -12.86 5.99 0.81
CA LEU A 152 -13.04 6.27 -0.62
C LEU A 152 -14.26 5.57 -1.24
N GLY A 153 -15.01 4.77 -0.46
CA GLY A 153 -16.24 4.09 -0.90
C GLY A 153 -16.03 2.73 -1.57
N ALA A 154 -14.86 2.10 -1.40
CA ALA A 154 -14.63 0.75 -1.93
C ALA A 154 -15.50 -0.28 -1.20
N PRO A 155 -16.18 -1.20 -1.92
CA PRO A 155 -16.86 -2.32 -1.28
C PRO A 155 -15.85 -3.29 -0.64
N ILE A 156 -16.18 -3.83 0.55
CA ILE A 156 -15.29 -4.76 1.28
C ILE A 156 -14.97 -6.02 0.46
N GLU A 157 -15.92 -6.49 -0.36
CA GLU A 157 -15.74 -7.65 -1.22
C GLU A 157 -14.60 -7.43 -2.22
N LYS A 158 -14.46 -6.20 -2.74
CA LYS A 158 -13.39 -5.84 -3.67
C LYS A 158 -12.04 -5.82 -2.99
N ILE A 159 -11.97 -5.36 -1.75
CA ILE A 159 -10.73 -5.39 -0.96
C ILE A 159 -10.35 -6.84 -0.63
N ASN A 160 -11.31 -7.66 -0.25
CA ASN A 160 -11.08 -9.09 0.00
C ASN A 160 -10.59 -9.85 -1.25
N GLU A 161 -11.12 -9.52 -2.44
CA GLU A 161 -10.65 -10.08 -3.71
C GLU A 161 -9.17 -9.74 -3.96
N ILE A 162 -8.74 -8.53 -3.60
CA ILE A 162 -7.33 -8.11 -3.76
C ILE A 162 -6.43 -8.96 -2.87
N ILE A 163 -6.77 -9.06 -1.57
CA ILE A 163 -5.98 -9.88 -0.63
C ILE A 163 -5.88 -11.33 -1.11
N LYS A 164 -6.97 -11.91 -1.62
CA LYS A 164 -6.95 -13.28 -2.16
C LYS A 164 -6.00 -13.45 -3.35
N ARG A 165 -5.79 -12.40 -4.14
CA ARG A 165 -4.85 -12.43 -5.29
C ARG A 165 -3.39 -12.27 -4.87
N VAL A 166 -3.13 -11.42 -3.87
CA VAL A 166 -1.75 -11.06 -3.49
C VAL A 166 -1.21 -11.83 -2.29
N SER A 167 -1.98 -12.79 -1.76
CA SER A 167 -1.57 -13.57 -0.58
C SER A 167 -1.82 -15.07 -0.74
N ASN A 168 -1.01 -15.87 -0.05
CA ASN A 168 -1.12 -17.32 0.01
C ASN A 168 -1.85 -17.80 1.27
N GLU A 169 -2.44 -18.99 1.24
CA GLU A 169 -3.13 -19.61 2.38
C GLU A 169 -2.18 -20.31 3.37
N GLU A 170 -0.94 -20.53 2.94
CA GLU A 170 0.04 -21.34 3.66
C GLU A 170 0.53 -20.71 4.97
N ASP A 171 1.17 -21.54 5.80
CA ASP A 171 1.90 -21.12 6.98
C ASP A 171 2.92 -20.03 6.66
N ASP A 172 2.89 -18.95 7.44
CA ASP A 172 3.72 -17.77 7.26
C ASP A 172 4.92 -17.72 8.22
N SER A 173 5.17 -18.79 9.00
CA SER A 173 6.18 -18.81 10.07
C SER A 173 7.58 -18.41 9.59
N TYR A 174 7.89 -18.73 8.34
CA TYR A 174 9.19 -18.44 7.70
C TYR A 174 9.11 -17.42 6.58
N LYS A 175 8.00 -16.67 6.49
CA LYS A 175 7.75 -15.67 5.43
C LYS A 175 7.71 -14.26 6.02
N THR A 176 8.06 -13.28 5.21
CA THR A 176 7.95 -11.86 5.56
C THR A 176 6.49 -11.38 5.52
N HIS A 177 5.66 -11.96 4.66
CA HIS A 177 4.25 -11.62 4.54
C HIS A 177 3.37 -12.58 5.34
N PRO A 178 2.33 -12.05 6.02
CA PRO A 178 1.37 -12.86 6.76
C PRO A 178 0.54 -13.76 5.85
N SER A 179 -0.01 -14.83 6.42
CA SER A 179 -0.98 -15.70 5.75
C SER A 179 -2.24 -14.90 5.36
N ARG A 180 -2.95 -15.39 4.34
CA ARG A 180 -4.17 -14.75 3.82
C ARG A 180 -5.19 -14.44 4.92
N ASN A 181 -5.42 -15.36 5.85
CA ASN A 181 -6.40 -15.17 6.91
C ASN A 181 -6.04 -14.02 7.86
N LYS A 182 -4.75 -13.85 8.17
CA LYS A 182 -4.26 -12.73 8.98
C LYS A 182 -4.46 -11.40 8.25
N ARG A 183 -4.14 -11.36 6.96
CA ARG A 183 -4.34 -10.18 6.10
C ARG A 183 -5.83 -9.82 5.95
N LEU A 184 -6.72 -10.79 5.70
CA LEU A 184 -8.17 -10.56 5.66
C LEU A 184 -8.70 -10.01 6.99
N SER A 185 -8.20 -10.50 8.12
CA SER A 185 -8.58 -9.98 9.44
C SER A 185 -8.14 -8.52 9.63
N ALA A 186 -6.96 -8.14 9.16
CA ALA A 186 -6.48 -6.75 9.18
C ALA A 186 -7.38 -5.84 8.33
N VAL A 187 -7.70 -6.28 7.12
CA VAL A 187 -8.61 -5.58 6.20
C VAL A 187 -9.98 -5.34 6.85
N LEU A 188 -10.56 -6.34 7.51
CA LEU A 188 -11.85 -6.18 8.19
C LEU A 188 -11.77 -5.15 9.33
N ARG A 189 -10.69 -5.12 10.11
CA ARG A 189 -10.52 -4.12 11.18
C ARG A 189 -10.42 -2.70 10.62
N GLY A 190 -9.59 -2.48 9.59
CA GLY A 190 -9.44 -1.18 8.95
C GLY A 190 -10.78 -0.67 8.36
N TYR A 191 -11.49 -1.56 7.67
CA TYR A 191 -12.80 -1.26 7.10
C TYR A 191 -13.84 -0.88 8.14
N ALA A 192 -13.94 -1.67 9.22
CA ALA A 192 -14.87 -1.40 10.31
C ALA A 192 -14.58 -0.07 11.01
N ARG A 193 -13.30 0.25 11.23
CA ARG A 193 -12.88 1.53 11.81
C ARG A 193 -13.29 2.72 10.93
N ALA A 194 -13.12 2.63 9.62
CA ALA A 194 -13.53 3.67 8.68
C ALA A 194 -15.05 3.88 8.70
N ASN A 195 -15.83 2.80 8.64
CA ASN A 195 -17.29 2.89 8.67
C ASN A 195 -17.83 3.52 9.96
N LYS A 196 -17.24 3.19 11.11
CA LYS A 196 -17.60 3.83 12.39
C LYS A 196 -17.39 5.35 12.33
N LEU A 197 -16.29 5.82 11.76
CA LEU A 197 -16.03 7.26 11.60
C LEU A 197 -17.02 7.91 10.63
N ILE A 198 -17.33 7.27 9.50
CA ILE A 198 -18.31 7.77 8.53
C ILE A 198 -19.70 7.92 9.19
N GLN A 199 -20.12 6.94 9.97
CA GLN A 199 -21.40 7.00 10.70
C GLN A 199 -21.41 8.15 11.70
N ASN A 200 -20.36 8.29 12.51
CA ASN A 200 -20.26 9.38 13.48
C ASN A 200 -20.29 10.77 12.81
N GLU A 201 -19.59 10.92 11.68
CA GLU A 201 -19.61 12.15 10.89
C GLU A 201 -21.03 12.47 10.38
N ALA A 202 -21.74 11.47 9.86
CA ALA A 202 -23.11 11.63 9.38
C ALA A 202 -24.08 12.02 10.52
N GLU A 203 -23.96 11.40 11.70
CA GLU A 203 -24.76 11.74 12.87
C GLU A 203 -24.51 13.17 13.37
N ASN A 204 -23.24 13.60 13.38
CA ASN A 204 -22.88 14.95 13.79
C ASN A 204 -23.43 16.01 12.83
N ILE A 205 -23.38 15.74 11.51
CA ILE A 205 -23.97 16.62 10.50
C ILE A 205 -25.49 16.71 10.67
N SER A 206 -26.15 15.58 10.96
CA SER A 206 -27.61 15.57 11.16
C SER A 206 -28.07 16.31 12.42
N LYS A 207 -27.22 16.43 13.42
CA LYS A 207 -27.48 17.16 14.68
C LYS A 207 -27.09 18.63 14.60
N ALA A 208 -26.35 19.06 13.58
CA ALA A 208 -26.04 20.47 13.38
C ALA A 208 -27.33 21.23 13.02
N ASP A 209 -27.65 22.28 13.75
CA ASP A 209 -28.84 23.11 13.50
C ASP A 209 -28.87 23.61 12.05
N PRO A 210 -30.03 23.57 11.36
CA PRO A 210 -30.15 24.19 10.06
C PRO A 210 -29.83 25.69 10.16
N PRO A 211 -29.17 26.26 9.13
CA PRO A 211 -28.81 27.69 9.14
C PRO A 211 -30.07 28.51 9.36
N LYS A 212 -30.07 29.40 10.39
CA LYS A 212 -31.17 30.31 10.64
C LYS A 212 -31.50 31.07 9.36
N PRO A 213 -32.77 31.14 8.95
CA PRO A 213 -33.16 31.91 7.79
C PRO A 213 -32.67 33.35 7.95
N SER A 214 -31.97 33.86 6.97
CA SER A 214 -31.51 35.26 6.95
C SER A 214 -32.77 36.16 7.06
N SER A 215 -32.91 36.91 8.15
CA SER A 215 -33.90 37.96 8.25
C SER A 215 -33.57 38.96 7.16
N LYS A 216 -34.36 38.96 6.07
CA LYS A 216 -34.39 40.05 5.11
C LYS A 216 -35.13 41.21 5.79
N ASN A 217 -34.41 42.25 6.15
CA ASN A 217 -34.94 43.57 6.34
C ASN A 217 -34.97 44.27 4.97
#